data_5b9d123346eb6f829f76769b0085fce3
#
_entry.id   5b9d123346eb6f829f76769b0085fce3
#
_cell.length_a   1.000
_cell.length_b   1.000
_cell.length_c   1.000
_cell.angle_alpha   90.00
_cell.angle_beta   90.00
_cell.angle_gamma   90.00
#
_symmetry.space_group_name_H-M   'P 1'
#
loop_
_entity.id
_entity.type
_entity.pdbx_description
1 polymer ?
#
loop_
_entity_poly.entity_id
_entity_poly.type
_entity_poly.pdbx_seq_one_letter_code
_entity_poly.pdbx_strand_id
1 'polypeptide(L)'
;MPELPEVETVRKGLERLVVGKTIDTVTVLWPRIIELPEVPLFQAFLSGQEIIGVQRRGKFLILKLTDFDLVSHLRMEGKYEYFPSAQTAIQDKHTHVIFQMQDGSQLQYRDVRKFGRMALVPKNQSSKYKGIKQLGPEPLSHDFDKIAFQEALKKKTMAIKPLLLNQKIVVGLGNIYVDESLWLASIHPERLASSLTER
;
A
#
# COMPACT_ATOMS: atom_id res chain seq x y z
N MET A 1 9.82 -5.50 -5.42
CA MET A 1 8.65 -4.65 -5.05
C MET A 1 7.87 -5.37 -3.98
N PRO A 2 7.55 -4.73 -2.84
CA PRO A 2 6.69 -5.33 -1.83
C PRO A 2 5.33 -5.72 -2.45
N GLU A 3 4.96 -6.99 -2.32
CA GLU A 3 3.67 -7.52 -2.73
C GLU A 3 2.72 -7.62 -1.52
N LEU A 4 1.57 -8.23 -1.65
CA LEU A 4 0.58 -8.27 -0.57
C LEU A 4 1.14 -8.77 0.77
N PRO A 5 1.87 -9.90 0.86
CA PRO A 5 2.38 -10.40 2.14
C PRO A 5 3.38 -9.45 2.81
N GLU A 6 4.27 -8.83 2.04
CA GLU A 6 5.25 -7.88 2.59
C GLU A 6 4.54 -6.60 3.07
N VAL A 7 3.57 -6.10 2.30
CA VAL A 7 2.78 -4.91 2.69
C VAL A 7 1.95 -5.21 3.95
N GLU A 8 1.39 -6.42 4.06
CA GLU A 8 0.67 -6.84 5.27
C GLU A 8 1.59 -6.93 6.50
N THR A 9 2.84 -7.38 6.31
CA THR A 9 3.84 -7.37 7.38
C THR A 9 4.16 -5.95 7.83
N VAL A 10 4.33 -5.02 6.90
CA VAL A 10 4.54 -3.59 7.21
C VAL A 10 3.32 -3.01 7.93
N ARG A 11 2.10 -3.31 7.46
CA ARG A 11 0.86 -2.89 8.11
C ARG A 11 0.82 -3.30 9.58
N LYS A 12 1.06 -4.58 9.86
CA LYS A 12 1.08 -5.12 11.25
C LYS A 12 2.16 -4.46 12.11
N GLY A 13 3.33 -4.22 11.53
CA GLY A 13 4.41 -3.51 12.21
C GLY A 13 4.02 -2.07 12.58
N LEU A 14 3.50 -1.33 11.61
CA LEU A 14 3.02 0.04 11.84
C LEU A 14 1.89 0.09 12.88
N GLU A 15 0.92 -0.81 12.78
CA GLU A 15 -0.20 -0.86 13.73
C GLU A 15 0.28 -0.93 15.20
N ARG A 16 1.31 -1.73 15.47
CA ARG A 16 1.89 -1.86 16.81
C ARG A 16 2.70 -0.65 17.25
N LEU A 17 3.34 0.03 16.31
CA LEU A 17 4.31 1.09 16.61
C LEU A 17 3.68 2.48 16.67
N VAL A 18 2.64 2.75 15.87
CA VAL A 18 2.15 4.13 15.68
C VAL A 18 0.69 4.36 16.04
N VAL A 19 -0.13 3.32 16.22
CA VAL A 19 -1.54 3.50 16.63
C VAL A 19 -1.60 4.10 18.04
N GLY A 20 -2.49 5.09 18.22
CA GLY A 20 -2.63 5.88 19.44
C GLY A 20 -1.66 7.05 19.54
N LYS A 21 -0.76 7.24 18.56
CA LYS A 21 0.15 8.38 18.54
C LYS A 21 -0.45 9.55 17.77
N THR A 22 -0.18 10.75 18.26
CA THR A 22 -0.58 12.00 17.59
C THR A 22 0.60 12.58 16.84
N ILE A 23 0.37 12.96 15.59
CA ILE A 23 1.36 13.63 14.76
C ILE A 23 1.47 15.08 15.23
N ASP A 24 2.68 15.49 15.58
CA ASP A 24 2.99 16.88 15.91
C ASP A 24 3.27 17.70 14.65
N THR A 25 4.28 17.28 13.89
CA THR A 25 4.65 17.93 12.64
C THR A 25 5.03 16.92 11.57
N VAL A 26 4.93 17.34 10.31
CA VAL A 26 5.38 16.54 9.16
C VAL A 26 6.38 17.36 8.34
N THR A 27 7.53 16.77 8.04
CA THR A 27 8.53 17.36 7.13
C THR A 27 8.56 16.56 5.84
N VAL A 28 8.38 17.25 4.72
CA VAL A 28 8.46 16.63 3.38
C VAL A 28 9.73 17.11 2.70
N LEU A 29 10.71 16.21 2.55
CA LEU A 29 12.01 16.47 1.94
C LEU A 29 12.01 16.25 0.42
N TRP A 30 11.08 15.42 -0.08
CA TRP A 30 10.88 15.17 -1.50
C TRP A 30 9.42 15.40 -1.91
N PRO A 31 9.04 16.62 -2.36
CA PRO A 31 7.66 16.99 -2.64
C PRO A 31 6.91 16.08 -3.62
N ARG A 32 7.59 15.53 -4.61
CA ARG A 32 6.97 14.66 -5.65
C ARG A 32 6.39 13.36 -5.13
N ILE A 33 6.66 12.99 -3.87
CA ILE A 33 6.05 11.80 -3.26
C ILE A 33 4.59 12.05 -2.87
N ILE A 34 4.24 13.31 -2.60
CA ILE A 34 2.89 13.71 -2.23
C ILE A 34 2.08 13.95 -3.51
N GLU A 35 1.05 13.16 -3.72
CA GLU A 35 0.15 13.32 -4.86
C GLU A 35 -0.98 14.32 -4.60
N LEU A 36 -1.52 14.31 -3.39
CA LEU A 36 -2.55 15.26 -2.92
C LEU A 36 -2.62 15.28 -1.39
N PRO A 37 -3.05 16.41 -0.79
CA PRO A 37 -3.11 17.74 -1.41
C PRO A 37 -1.70 18.28 -1.68
N GLU A 38 -1.58 19.55 -2.01
CA GLU A 38 -0.27 20.22 -2.08
C GLU A 38 0.49 20.11 -0.76
N VAL A 39 1.82 20.07 -0.80
CA VAL A 39 2.68 19.81 0.37
C VAL A 39 2.35 20.67 1.59
N PRO A 40 2.17 22.00 1.49
CA PRO A 40 1.82 22.82 2.65
C PRO A 40 0.51 22.40 3.32
N LEU A 41 -0.51 22.07 2.53
CA LEU A 41 -1.79 21.56 3.04
C LEU A 41 -1.66 20.16 3.61
N PHE A 42 -0.88 19.27 2.97
CA PHE A 42 -0.58 17.94 3.48
C PHE A 42 0.03 18.01 4.88
N GLN A 43 1.02 18.87 5.07
CA GLN A 43 1.67 19.07 6.37
C GLN A 43 0.70 19.67 7.41
N ALA A 44 -0.06 20.70 7.03
CA ALA A 44 -1.00 21.36 7.94
C ALA A 44 -2.15 20.43 8.39
N PHE A 45 -2.71 19.64 7.46
CA PHE A 45 -3.82 18.71 7.78
C PHE A 45 -3.38 17.53 8.62
N LEU A 46 -2.13 17.10 8.52
CA LEU A 46 -1.60 15.99 9.31
C LEU A 46 -1.21 16.39 10.75
N SER A 47 -0.87 17.65 10.96
CA SER A 47 -0.54 18.15 12.31
C SER A 47 -1.75 18.04 13.23
N GLY A 48 -1.56 17.48 14.43
CA GLY A 48 -2.59 17.25 15.42
C GLY A 48 -3.47 16.01 15.19
N GLN A 49 -3.27 15.26 14.10
CA GLN A 49 -4.04 14.06 13.83
C GLN A 49 -3.54 12.87 14.65
N GLU A 50 -4.44 12.16 15.30
CA GLU A 50 -4.14 10.87 15.93
C GLU A 50 -4.22 9.74 14.90
N ILE A 51 -3.28 8.80 14.95
CA ILE A 51 -3.30 7.57 14.15
C ILE A 51 -4.17 6.55 14.87
N ILE A 52 -5.38 6.31 14.39
CA ILE A 52 -6.37 5.45 15.02
C ILE A 52 -6.36 4.00 14.49
N GLY A 53 -5.65 3.74 13.42
CA GLY A 53 -5.50 2.39 12.87
C GLY A 53 -4.64 2.36 11.62
N VAL A 54 -4.24 1.16 11.23
CA VAL A 54 -3.52 0.93 9.96
C VAL A 54 -4.20 -0.20 9.20
N GLN A 55 -4.65 0.08 8.01
CA GLN A 55 -5.32 -0.85 7.11
C GLN A 55 -4.48 -1.09 5.85
N ARG A 56 -4.84 -2.10 5.08
CA ARG A 56 -4.27 -2.41 3.79
C ARG A 56 -5.37 -2.67 2.76
N ARG A 57 -5.12 -2.22 1.54
CA ARG A 57 -5.93 -2.59 0.37
C ARG A 57 -4.99 -2.90 -0.79
N GLY A 58 -4.90 -4.16 -1.20
CA GLY A 58 -3.89 -4.61 -2.15
C GLY A 58 -2.48 -4.32 -1.65
N LYS A 59 -1.73 -3.53 -2.39
CA LYS A 59 -0.37 -3.08 -2.04
C LYS A 59 -0.34 -1.68 -1.43
N PHE A 60 -1.50 -1.11 -1.10
CA PHE A 60 -1.62 0.17 -0.42
C PHE A 60 -1.75 0.00 1.08
N LEU A 61 -1.01 0.81 1.82
CA LEU A 61 -1.21 1.06 3.25
C LEU A 61 -2.17 2.23 3.41
N ILE A 62 -3.02 2.17 4.42
CA ILE A 62 -3.98 3.23 4.74
C ILE A 62 -3.86 3.49 6.24
N LEU A 63 -3.20 4.59 6.61
CA LEU A 63 -3.19 5.04 7.99
C LEU A 63 -4.49 5.80 8.24
N LYS A 64 -5.30 5.27 9.13
CA LYS A 64 -6.57 5.88 9.54
C LYS A 64 -6.27 6.94 10.59
N LEU A 65 -6.64 8.18 10.31
CA LEU A 65 -6.44 9.32 11.20
C LEU A 65 -7.78 9.83 11.74
N THR A 66 -7.73 10.78 12.65
CA THR A 66 -8.94 11.38 13.24
C THR A 66 -9.90 11.89 12.17
N ASP A 67 -9.41 12.67 11.21
CA ASP A 67 -10.24 13.34 10.17
C ASP A 67 -9.89 12.92 8.73
N PHE A 68 -8.81 12.15 8.53
CA PHE A 68 -8.30 11.79 7.22
C PHE A 68 -7.92 10.31 7.14
N ASP A 69 -7.74 9.84 5.90
CA ASP A 69 -7.04 8.60 5.55
C ASP A 69 -5.75 8.97 4.81
N LEU A 70 -4.60 8.57 5.32
CA LEU A 70 -3.32 8.68 4.61
C LEU A 70 -3.06 7.40 3.82
N VAL A 71 -3.21 7.49 2.50
CA VAL A 71 -2.94 6.39 1.56
C VAL A 71 -1.47 6.42 1.16
N SER A 72 -0.76 5.30 1.31
CA SER A 72 0.66 5.17 0.98
C SER A 72 0.91 3.93 0.13
N HIS A 73 1.69 4.08 -0.94
CA HIS A 73 2.13 2.97 -1.78
C HIS A 73 3.66 2.89 -1.77
N LEU A 74 4.21 1.78 -1.31
CA LEU A 74 5.65 1.59 -1.15
C LEU A 74 6.40 1.47 -2.49
N ARG A 75 5.71 1.09 -3.55
CA ARG A 75 6.30 0.83 -4.88
C ARG A 75 7.42 -0.21 -4.80
N MET A 76 8.63 0.14 -5.26
CA MET A 76 9.73 -0.82 -5.42
C MET A 76 10.55 -1.02 -4.14
N GLU A 77 10.88 0.08 -3.44
CA GLU A 77 11.84 0.06 -2.33
C GLU A 77 11.43 0.96 -1.14
N GLY A 78 10.21 1.53 -1.20
CA GLY A 78 9.70 2.34 -0.11
C GLY A 78 9.57 1.55 1.18
N LYS A 79 9.96 2.14 2.29
CA LYS A 79 9.85 1.55 3.63
C LYS A 79 9.60 2.61 4.69
N TYR A 80 9.00 2.18 5.79
CA TYR A 80 8.86 2.97 6.99
C TYR A 80 9.88 2.53 8.04
N GLU A 81 10.51 3.48 8.69
CA GLU A 81 11.42 3.26 9.84
C GLU A 81 10.90 4.05 11.04
N TYR A 82 10.77 3.36 12.17
CA TYR A 82 10.30 3.94 13.42
C TYR A 82 11.47 4.13 14.38
N PHE A 83 11.52 5.30 15.01
CA PHE A 83 12.50 5.67 16.02
C PHE A 83 11.76 6.07 17.28
N PRO A 84 12.01 5.40 18.44
CA PRO A 84 11.37 5.75 19.70
C PRO A 84 11.68 7.17 20.18
N SER A 85 12.79 7.76 19.70
CA SER A 85 13.18 9.14 19.98
C SER A 85 13.73 9.80 18.71
N ALA A 86 13.30 11.03 18.44
CA ALA A 86 13.83 11.82 17.35
C ALA A 86 15.35 12.09 17.47
N GLN A 87 15.88 12.09 18.70
CA GLN A 87 17.31 12.28 18.97
C GLN A 87 18.17 11.11 18.48
N THR A 88 17.61 9.91 18.37
CA THR A 88 18.29 8.71 17.87
C THR A 88 17.95 8.43 16.39
N ALA A 89 17.09 9.22 15.79
CA ALA A 89 16.67 9.04 14.41
C ALA A 89 17.80 9.38 13.45
N ILE A 90 18.07 8.47 12.52
CA ILE A 90 19.07 8.66 11.47
C ILE A 90 18.36 9.14 10.22
N GLN A 91 18.75 10.29 9.71
CA GLN A 91 18.26 10.83 8.46
C GLN A 91 19.37 10.79 7.42
N ASP A 92 19.05 10.31 6.22
CA ASP A 92 19.95 10.34 5.07
C ASP A 92 19.26 10.85 3.80
N LYS A 93 19.98 10.82 2.67
CA LYS A 93 19.49 11.27 1.35
C LYS A 93 18.27 10.50 0.82
N HIS A 94 17.91 9.38 1.43
CA HIS A 94 16.78 8.52 1.05
C HIS A 94 15.57 8.72 1.95
N THR A 95 15.67 9.54 2.99
CA THR A 95 14.54 9.96 3.83
C THR A 95 13.75 11.05 3.10
N HIS A 96 12.46 10.84 2.91
CA HIS A 96 11.63 11.75 2.09
C HIS A 96 10.47 12.38 2.83
N VAL A 97 9.91 11.70 3.83
CA VAL A 97 8.86 12.23 4.71
C VAL A 97 9.17 11.82 6.14
N ILE A 98 9.06 12.77 7.05
CA ILE A 98 9.28 12.59 8.49
C ILE A 98 8.01 12.99 9.23
N PHE A 99 7.44 12.06 9.97
CA PHE A 99 6.32 12.30 10.87
C PHE A 99 6.89 12.37 12.29
N GLN A 100 6.92 13.55 12.86
CA GLN A 100 7.28 13.76 14.26
C GLN A 100 6.05 13.55 15.12
N MET A 101 6.11 12.69 16.13
CA MET A 101 5.01 12.44 17.04
C MET A 101 5.13 13.31 18.29
N GLN A 102 4.00 13.61 18.94
CA GLN A 102 3.97 14.43 20.16
C GLN A 102 4.68 13.77 21.34
N ASP A 103 4.77 12.44 21.37
CA ASP A 103 5.51 11.69 22.40
C ASP A 103 7.03 11.70 22.20
N GLY A 104 7.54 12.42 21.20
CA GLY A 104 8.96 12.50 20.85
C GLY A 104 9.47 11.39 19.93
N SER A 105 8.64 10.40 19.59
CA SER A 105 8.99 9.38 18.60
C SER A 105 8.87 9.92 17.17
N GLN A 106 9.49 9.22 16.21
CA GLN A 106 9.53 9.64 14.83
C GLN A 106 9.28 8.45 13.90
N LEU A 107 8.44 8.65 12.88
CA LEU A 107 8.26 7.73 11.77
C LEU A 107 8.83 8.37 10.50
N GLN A 108 9.74 7.67 9.84
CA GLN A 108 10.33 8.12 8.58
C GLN A 108 9.89 7.26 7.41
N TYR A 109 9.57 7.89 6.29
CA TYR A 109 9.42 7.19 5.02
C TYR A 109 10.70 7.36 4.20
N ARG A 110 11.26 6.22 3.78
CA ARG A 110 12.51 6.15 3.02
C ARG A 110 12.30 5.38 1.72
N ASP A 111 12.93 5.86 0.64
CA ASP A 111 12.83 5.23 -0.67
C ASP A 111 14.03 5.61 -1.55
N VAL A 112 14.91 4.66 -1.80
CA VAL A 112 16.11 4.87 -2.63
C VAL A 112 15.73 5.33 -4.04
N ARG A 113 14.65 4.77 -4.60
CA ARG A 113 14.22 5.01 -5.99
C ARG A 113 13.25 6.18 -6.14
N LYS A 114 12.69 6.71 -5.05
CA LYS A 114 11.74 7.83 -5.06
C LYS A 114 10.45 7.55 -5.84
N PHE A 115 10.01 6.30 -5.92
CA PHE A 115 8.81 5.89 -6.66
C PHE A 115 7.56 5.84 -5.79
N GLY A 116 7.73 5.77 -4.47
CA GLY A 116 6.61 5.77 -3.53
C GLY A 116 5.68 6.95 -3.71
N ARG A 117 4.44 6.79 -3.27
CA ARG A 117 3.40 7.84 -3.37
C ARG A 117 2.57 7.88 -2.11
N MET A 118 2.18 9.09 -1.74
CA MET A 118 1.27 9.36 -0.63
C MET A 118 0.14 10.28 -1.09
N ALA A 119 -1.05 10.03 -0.57
CA ALA A 119 -2.23 10.86 -0.77
C ALA A 119 -3.01 10.97 0.54
N LEU A 120 -3.38 12.18 0.93
CA LEU A 120 -4.25 12.42 2.06
C LEU A 120 -5.65 12.70 1.54
N VAL A 121 -6.61 11.89 1.97
CA VAL A 121 -8.03 12.01 1.57
C VAL A 121 -8.90 12.15 2.81
N PRO A 122 -10.12 12.71 2.70
CA PRO A 122 -11.03 12.77 3.82
C PRO A 122 -11.28 11.40 4.45
N LYS A 123 -11.57 11.37 5.73
CA LYS A 123 -11.84 10.16 6.52
C LYS A 123 -12.82 9.23 5.81
N ASN A 124 -12.49 7.94 5.78
CA ASN A 124 -13.28 6.87 5.16
C ASN A 124 -13.50 7.01 3.63
N GLN A 125 -12.69 7.84 2.95
CA GLN A 125 -12.79 8.01 1.50
C GLN A 125 -11.60 7.40 0.73
N SER A 126 -10.75 6.63 1.37
CA SER A 126 -9.64 5.94 0.71
C SER A 126 -10.07 5.05 -0.46
N SER A 127 -11.27 4.45 -0.39
CA SER A 127 -11.82 3.64 -1.49
C SER A 127 -12.11 4.45 -2.77
N LYS A 128 -12.29 5.75 -2.67
CA LYS A 128 -12.51 6.66 -3.81
C LYS A 128 -11.19 7.15 -4.44
N TYR A 129 -10.06 6.94 -3.77
CA TYR A 129 -8.76 7.31 -4.32
C TYR A 129 -8.49 6.56 -5.61
N LYS A 130 -7.99 7.26 -6.65
CA LYS A 130 -7.80 6.70 -8.01
C LYS A 130 -7.01 5.39 -8.04
N GLY A 131 -6.00 5.25 -7.16
CA GLY A 131 -5.18 4.04 -7.08
C GLY A 131 -5.88 2.84 -6.45
N ILE A 132 -6.91 3.07 -5.64
CA ILE A 132 -7.65 2.03 -4.92
C ILE A 132 -8.97 1.69 -5.62
N LYS A 133 -9.63 2.67 -6.20
CA LYS A 133 -10.97 2.55 -6.79
C LYS A 133 -11.13 1.39 -7.80
N GLN A 134 -10.06 1.07 -8.53
CA GLN A 134 -10.11 0.06 -9.61
C GLN A 134 -9.54 -1.31 -9.20
N LEU A 135 -9.17 -1.48 -7.94
CA LEU A 135 -8.59 -2.73 -7.47
C LEU A 135 -9.63 -3.84 -7.41
N GLY A 136 -9.23 -5.01 -7.86
CA GLY A 136 -10.02 -6.23 -7.79
C GLY A 136 -10.15 -6.79 -6.38
N PRO A 137 -10.77 -7.97 -6.21
CA PRO A 137 -10.98 -8.60 -4.91
C PRO A 137 -9.66 -9.01 -4.24
N GLU A 138 -9.66 -9.04 -2.91
CA GLU A 138 -8.55 -9.52 -2.08
C GLU A 138 -8.51 -11.05 -2.11
N PRO A 139 -7.40 -11.68 -2.52
CA PRO A 139 -7.35 -13.13 -2.74
C PRO A 139 -7.45 -13.96 -1.45
N LEU A 140 -7.10 -13.37 -0.30
CA LEU A 140 -7.09 -14.06 0.99
C LEU A 140 -8.22 -13.58 1.91
N SER A 141 -9.18 -12.84 1.38
CA SER A 141 -10.39 -12.44 2.11
C SER A 141 -11.38 -13.60 2.20
N HIS A 142 -12.13 -13.64 3.30
CA HIS A 142 -13.28 -14.55 3.43
C HIS A 142 -14.34 -14.33 2.33
N ASP A 143 -14.43 -13.10 1.81
CA ASP A 143 -15.38 -12.71 0.77
C ASP A 143 -14.85 -12.98 -0.65
N PHE A 144 -13.70 -13.66 -0.79
CA PHE A 144 -13.16 -13.96 -2.11
C PHE A 144 -14.00 -15.02 -2.81
N ASP A 145 -14.73 -14.59 -3.84
CA ASP A 145 -15.59 -15.46 -4.65
C ASP A 145 -14.76 -16.16 -5.76
N LYS A 146 -14.45 -17.43 -5.53
CA LYS A 146 -13.69 -18.26 -6.47
C LYS A 146 -14.43 -18.46 -7.80
N ILE A 147 -15.75 -18.58 -7.78
CA ILE A 147 -16.56 -18.78 -8.98
C ILE A 147 -16.54 -17.51 -9.82
N ALA A 148 -16.79 -16.35 -9.21
CA ALA A 148 -16.70 -15.07 -9.89
C ALA A 148 -15.30 -14.81 -10.46
N PHE A 149 -14.23 -15.21 -9.75
CA PHE A 149 -12.85 -15.13 -10.23
C PHE A 149 -12.63 -16.00 -11.47
N GLN A 150 -13.07 -17.26 -11.46
CA GLN A 150 -12.98 -18.17 -12.61
C GLN A 150 -13.74 -17.63 -13.82
N GLU A 151 -14.95 -17.13 -13.62
CA GLU A 151 -15.75 -16.53 -14.69
C GLU A 151 -15.09 -15.29 -15.28
N ALA A 152 -14.46 -14.47 -14.43
CA ALA A 152 -13.71 -13.30 -14.88
C ALA A 152 -12.51 -13.70 -15.75
N LEU A 153 -11.82 -14.80 -15.43
CA LEU A 153 -10.72 -15.35 -16.24
C LEU A 153 -11.22 -15.86 -17.59
N LYS A 154 -12.32 -16.62 -17.61
CA LYS A 154 -12.93 -17.19 -18.83
C LYS A 154 -13.30 -16.11 -19.87
N LYS A 155 -13.60 -14.89 -19.42
CA LYS A 155 -13.94 -13.75 -20.30
C LYS A 155 -12.71 -13.04 -20.89
N LYS A 156 -11.48 -13.47 -20.59
CA LYS A 156 -10.24 -12.79 -21.00
C LYS A 156 -9.43 -13.63 -21.97
N THR A 157 -9.13 -13.04 -23.12
CA THR A 157 -8.33 -13.68 -24.18
C THR A 157 -6.83 -13.40 -24.09
N MET A 158 -6.39 -12.66 -23.07
CA MET A 158 -4.96 -12.41 -22.84
C MET A 158 -4.31 -13.54 -22.03
N ALA A 159 -2.98 -13.57 -22.05
CA ALA A 159 -2.19 -14.50 -21.24
C ALA A 159 -2.46 -14.31 -19.74
N ILE A 160 -2.39 -15.41 -18.97
CA ILE A 160 -2.75 -15.42 -17.54
C ILE A 160 -1.82 -14.55 -16.71
N LYS A 161 -0.51 -14.55 -16.95
CA LYS A 161 0.44 -13.78 -16.12
C LYS A 161 0.18 -12.27 -16.17
N PRO A 162 0.14 -11.58 -17.33
CA PRO A 162 -0.16 -10.15 -17.35
C PRO A 162 -1.57 -9.83 -16.83
N LEU A 163 -2.52 -10.75 -16.96
CA LEU A 163 -3.86 -10.58 -16.41
C LEU A 163 -3.86 -10.55 -14.88
N LEU A 164 -3.13 -11.46 -14.23
CA LEU A 164 -2.99 -11.48 -12.76
C LEU A 164 -2.18 -10.29 -12.23
N LEU A 165 -1.26 -9.77 -13.00
CA LEU A 165 -0.46 -8.59 -12.63
C LEU A 165 -1.23 -7.27 -12.66
N ASN A 166 -2.35 -7.18 -13.38
CA ASN A 166 -3.05 -5.92 -13.62
C ASN A 166 -3.84 -5.37 -12.42
N GLN A 167 -3.88 -6.09 -11.31
CA GLN A 167 -4.55 -5.72 -10.05
C GLN A 167 -6.09 -5.57 -10.12
N LYS A 168 -6.74 -5.82 -11.25
CA LYS A 168 -8.19 -5.65 -11.44
C LYS A 168 -8.98 -6.95 -11.27
N ILE A 169 -8.39 -8.07 -11.65
CA ILE A 169 -9.03 -9.40 -11.50
C ILE A 169 -8.82 -9.93 -10.09
N VAL A 170 -7.62 -9.74 -9.58
CA VAL A 170 -7.22 -10.03 -8.21
C VAL A 170 -6.15 -9.01 -7.81
N VAL A 171 -6.15 -8.58 -6.56
CA VAL A 171 -5.23 -7.55 -6.09
C VAL A 171 -4.08 -8.15 -5.28
N GLY A 172 -2.97 -7.42 -5.21
CA GLY A 172 -1.87 -7.73 -4.28
C GLY A 172 -0.75 -8.58 -4.86
N LEU A 173 -0.98 -9.31 -5.94
CA LEU A 173 0.03 -10.11 -6.61
C LEU A 173 1.00 -9.23 -7.41
N GLY A 174 2.26 -9.58 -7.40
CA GLY A 174 3.30 -9.06 -8.28
C GLY A 174 4.00 -10.21 -8.99
N ASN A 175 5.19 -9.98 -9.53
CA ASN A 175 5.90 -11.00 -10.30
C ASN A 175 6.19 -12.27 -9.48
N ILE A 176 6.61 -12.11 -8.22
CA ILE A 176 7.00 -13.25 -7.38
C ILE A 176 5.79 -14.16 -7.15
N TYR A 177 4.71 -13.62 -6.58
CA TYR A 177 3.57 -14.46 -6.22
C TYR A 177 2.71 -14.90 -7.41
N VAL A 178 2.73 -14.19 -8.54
CA VAL A 178 2.14 -14.69 -9.79
C VAL A 178 2.92 -15.89 -10.29
N ASP A 179 4.26 -15.81 -10.36
CA ASP A 179 5.08 -16.91 -10.85
C ASP A 179 4.99 -18.15 -9.94
N GLU A 180 5.04 -17.95 -8.63
CA GLU A 180 4.86 -19.04 -7.65
C GLU A 180 3.47 -19.71 -7.76
N SER A 181 2.41 -18.90 -7.89
CA SER A 181 1.06 -19.41 -8.03
C SER A 181 0.85 -20.21 -9.31
N LEU A 182 1.37 -19.72 -10.43
CA LEU A 182 1.31 -20.40 -11.72
C LEU A 182 2.14 -21.68 -11.73
N TRP A 183 3.33 -21.65 -11.11
CA TRP A 183 4.16 -22.83 -10.93
C TRP A 183 3.44 -23.93 -10.14
N LEU A 184 2.89 -23.58 -8.97
CA LEU A 184 2.13 -24.51 -8.13
C LEU A 184 0.90 -25.08 -8.84
N ALA A 185 0.24 -24.28 -9.67
CA ALA A 185 -0.92 -24.71 -10.46
C ALA A 185 -0.54 -25.45 -11.75
N SER A 186 0.76 -25.58 -12.06
CA SER A 186 1.25 -26.16 -13.33
C SER A 186 0.67 -25.44 -14.57
N ILE A 187 0.54 -24.12 -14.51
CA ILE A 187 -0.01 -23.28 -15.58
C ILE A 187 1.13 -22.47 -16.21
N HIS A 188 1.32 -22.63 -17.53
CA HIS A 188 2.29 -21.82 -18.27
C HIS A 188 1.87 -20.34 -18.27
N PRO A 189 2.77 -19.38 -17.99
CA PRO A 189 2.44 -17.95 -17.84
C PRO A 189 1.84 -17.31 -19.10
N GLU A 190 2.13 -17.84 -20.29
CA GLU A 190 1.59 -17.36 -21.57
C GLU A 190 0.28 -18.05 -21.96
N ARG A 191 -0.19 -19.02 -21.17
CA ARG A 191 -1.47 -19.68 -21.45
C ARG A 191 -2.62 -18.68 -21.40
N LEU A 192 -3.54 -18.77 -22.35
CA LEU A 192 -4.71 -17.89 -22.39
C LEU A 192 -5.59 -18.12 -21.16
N ALA A 193 -5.99 -17.05 -20.50
CA ALA A 193 -6.83 -17.14 -19.30
C ALA A 193 -8.15 -17.84 -19.58
N SER A 194 -8.76 -17.62 -20.75
CA SER A 194 -10.00 -18.27 -21.18
C SER A 194 -9.89 -19.79 -21.40
N SER A 195 -8.68 -20.32 -21.57
CA SER A 195 -8.44 -21.76 -21.78
C SER A 195 -8.25 -22.57 -20.49
N LEU A 196 -8.27 -21.89 -19.31
CA LEU A 196 -8.11 -22.57 -18.05
C LEU A 196 -9.36 -23.37 -17.67
N THR A 197 -9.14 -24.60 -17.22
CA THR A 197 -10.21 -25.52 -16.79
C THR A 197 -10.29 -25.59 -15.27
N GLU A 198 -11.44 -25.94 -14.75
CA GLU A 198 -11.62 -26.28 -13.33
C GLU A 198 -10.90 -27.60 -13.05
N ARG A 199 -10.03 -27.63 -12.05
CA ARG A 199 -9.44 -28.83 -11.45
C ARG A 199 -9.41 -28.67 -9.95
#